data_5ce3036f9d22b9bde4e008b24536f164
#
_entry.id   5ce3036f9d22b9bde4e008b24536f164
#
_cell.length_a   1.000
_cell.length_b   1.000
_cell.length_c   1.000
_cell.angle_alpha   90.00
_cell.angle_beta   90.00
_cell.angle_gamma   90.00
#
_symmetry.space_group_name_H-M   'P 1'
#
loop_
_entity.id
_entity.type
_entity.pdbx_description
1 polymer ?
#
loop_
_entity_poly.entity_id
_entity_poly.type
_entity_poly.pdbx_seq_one_letter_code
_entity_poly.pdbx_strand_id
1 'polypeptide(L)'
;VGASLLASAPFAHAASNLVFCSEGSPAGFDPGQYTTGTDFDASAETIFNRLSQFERGGTAVVPGLATKWDISEDGLTYTFHLREGVKFHTTSYFKPTREFNADDVLFTFNRMIDKDMPYRKAYPTEFPYFTDMAMDTNITKIEKVDDHTVKFVLGKVDAAFIQNMAMSFASVQSAEYAAQLLKEGKPELINQQPIGTGPFVFKSYQKDSNIRYTGNKDYWKPEDVKVDNLIFAITTDASVRMQKL
;
A
#
# COMPACT_ATOMS: atom_id res chain seq x y z
N VAL A 1 -9.71 50.29 -37.73
CA VAL A 1 -9.22 49.84 -36.44
C VAL A 1 -9.63 48.40 -36.26
N GLY A 2 -8.75 47.46 -36.65
CA GLY A 2 -8.99 46.04 -36.51
C GLY A 2 -8.35 45.55 -35.19
N ALA A 3 -9.16 45.04 -34.31
CA ALA A 3 -8.71 44.38 -33.08
C ALA A 3 -8.42 42.90 -33.40
N SER A 4 -7.12 42.51 -33.38
CA SER A 4 -6.69 41.14 -33.48
C SER A 4 -6.89 40.48 -32.12
N LEU A 5 -7.86 39.57 -32.01
CA LEU A 5 -7.97 38.67 -30.87
C LEU A 5 -6.90 37.59 -30.96
N LEU A 6 -5.85 37.72 -30.13
CA LEU A 6 -4.92 36.66 -29.88
C LEU A 6 -5.60 35.58 -29.04
N ALA A 7 -6.01 34.50 -29.69
CA ALA A 7 -6.49 33.30 -29.02
C ALA A 7 -5.27 32.61 -28.35
N SER A 8 -5.20 32.67 -27.04
CA SER A 8 -4.25 31.86 -26.26
C SER A 8 -4.68 30.38 -26.35
N ALA A 9 -3.97 29.61 -27.16
CA ALA A 9 -4.13 28.15 -27.16
C ALA A 9 -3.70 27.61 -25.79
N PRO A 10 -4.49 26.74 -25.14
CA PRO A 10 -4.05 26.07 -23.93
C PRO A 10 -2.83 25.21 -24.25
N PHE A 11 -1.74 25.40 -23.51
CA PHE A 11 -0.59 24.52 -23.61
C PHE A 11 -1.03 23.12 -23.23
N ALA A 12 -1.13 22.21 -24.20
CA ALA A 12 -1.32 20.80 -23.95
C ALA A 12 -0.05 20.28 -23.27
N HIS A 13 -0.15 20.01 -21.95
CA HIS A 13 0.94 19.38 -21.21
C HIS A 13 0.97 17.90 -21.65
N ALA A 14 2.08 17.48 -22.29
CA ALA A 14 2.26 16.08 -22.64
C ALA A 14 2.39 15.25 -21.36
N ALA A 15 1.62 14.16 -21.27
CA ALA A 15 1.68 13.28 -20.10
C ALA A 15 3.10 12.73 -19.91
N SER A 16 3.62 12.87 -18.69
CA SER A 16 4.94 12.35 -18.32
C SER A 16 4.86 10.84 -18.01
N ASN A 17 5.78 10.06 -18.60
CA ASN A 17 5.83 8.63 -18.42
C ASN A 17 7.19 8.21 -17.82
N LEU A 18 7.14 7.33 -16.82
CA LEU A 18 8.31 6.63 -16.30
C LEU A 18 8.18 5.15 -16.63
N VAL A 19 9.21 4.59 -17.25
CA VAL A 19 9.30 3.16 -17.53
C VAL A 19 10.35 2.56 -16.60
N PHE A 20 9.92 1.60 -15.78
CA PHE A 20 10.78 0.80 -14.91
C PHE A 20 10.93 -0.60 -15.48
N CYS A 21 12.16 -1.03 -15.75
CA CYS A 21 12.45 -2.37 -16.25
C CYS A 21 12.49 -3.38 -15.08
N SER A 22 11.37 -4.05 -14.83
CA SER A 22 11.27 -5.09 -13.80
C SER A 22 11.92 -6.39 -14.25
N GLU A 23 12.62 -7.06 -13.35
CA GLU A 23 13.27 -8.34 -13.62
C GLU A 23 12.33 -9.54 -13.65
N GLY A 24 11.10 -9.39 -13.18
CA GLY A 24 10.12 -10.47 -13.17
C GLY A 24 8.68 -9.98 -13.05
N SER A 25 7.77 -10.89 -13.32
CA SER A 25 6.34 -10.72 -13.07
C SER A 25 6.04 -10.89 -11.60
N PRO A 26 5.27 -9.99 -10.96
CA PRO A 26 4.78 -10.23 -9.60
C PRO A 26 3.81 -11.42 -9.59
N ALA A 27 3.83 -12.18 -8.50
CA ALA A 27 2.88 -13.25 -8.26
C ALA A 27 1.49 -12.69 -7.87
N GLY A 28 1.45 -11.48 -7.34
CA GLY A 28 0.24 -10.76 -6.99
C GLY A 28 0.52 -9.38 -6.39
N PHE A 29 -0.53 -8.75 -5.90
CA PHE A 29 -0.50 -7.36 -5.45
C PHE A 29 -0.93 -7.17 -3.98
N ASP A 30 -1.04 -8.24 -3.21
CA ASP A 30 -1.22 -8.17 -1.76
C ASP A 30 0.12 -8.37 -1.06
N PRO A 31 0.79 -7.30 -0.58
CA PRO A 31 2.16 -7.39 -0.07
C PRO A 31 2.33 -8.33 1.12
N GLY A 32 1.26 -8.57 1.88
CA GLY A 32 1.30 -9.48 3.03
C GLY A 32 1.58 -10.95 2.65
N GLN A 33 1.25 -11.34 1.43
CA GLN A 33 1.33 -12.74 0.98
C GLN A 33 2.69 -13.13 0.39
N TYR A 34 3.57 -12.15 0.10
CA TYR A 34 4.79 -12.37 -0.69
C TYR A 34 6.06 -12.00 0.07
N THR A 35 7.20 -12.43 -0.49
CA THR A 35 8.52 -12.21 0.10
C THR A 35 9.56 -11.73 -0.92
N THR A 36 9.18 -11.53 -2.18
CA THR A 36 10.12 -11.15 -3.24
C THR A 36 10.12 -9.65 -3.50
N GLY A 37 11.28 -9.12 -3.91
CA GLY A 37 11.42 -7.70 -4.27
C GLY A 37 10.50 -7.29 -5.40
N THR A 38 10.33 -8.16 -6.43
CA THR A 38 9.45 -7.88 -7.57
C THR A 38 7.97 -7.70 -7.18
N ASP A 39 7.50 -8.47 -6.19
CA ASP A 39 6.14 -8.33 -5.65
C ASP A 39 5.99 -7.01 -4.89
N PHE A 40 6.99 -6.65 -4.08
CA PHE A 40 6.96 -5.42 -3.29
C PHE A 40 7.08 -4.17 -4.14
N ASP A 41 7.97 -4.16 -5.14
CA ASP A 41 8.10 -3.03 -6.06
C ASP A 41 6.79 -2.77 -6.81
N ALA A 42 6.14 -3.85 -7.26
CA ALA A 42 4.88 -3.76 -7.99
C ALA A 42 3.68 -3.37 -7.12
N SER A 43 3.74 -3.55 -5.80
CA SER A 43 2.60 -3.37 -4.90
C SER A 43 2.89 -2.40 -3.75
N ALA A 44 3.68 -2.81 -2.76
CA ALA A 44 3.92 -2.07 -1.52
C ALA A 44 4.50 -0.68 -1.76
N GLU A 45 5.42 -0.54 -2.73
CA GLU A 45 6.12 0.72 -2.99
C GLU A 45 5.37 1.63 -3.97
N THR A 46 4.39 1.09 -4.68
CA THR A 46 3.61 1.84 -5.68
C THR A 46 2.19 2.14 -5.22
N ILE A 47 1.47 1.14 -4.72
CA ILE A 47 0.02 1.18 -4.50
C ILE A 47 -0.34 1.49 -3.06
N PHE A 48 0.48 1.07 -2.10
CA PHE A 48 0.14 1.09 -0.68
C PHE A 48 0.98 2.07 0.14
N ASN A 49 0.55 2.30 1.37
CA ASN A 49 1.34 2.91 2.43
C ASN A 49 1.25 2.07 3.71
N ARG A 50 2.16 2.32 4.63
CA ARG A 50 2.30 1.68 5.94
C ARG A 50 2.11 2.70 7.06
N LEU A 51 1.93 2.25 8.29
CA LEU A 51 1.80 3.17 9.45
C LEU A 51 3.11 3.94 9.67
N SER A 52 4.23 3.25 9.63
CA SER A 52 5.57 3.83 9.55
C SER A 52 6.24 3.40 8.25
N GLN A 53 7.30 4.06 7.85
CA GLN A 53 8.03 3.76 6.62
C GLN A 53 9.52 4.00 6.83
N PHE A 54 10.35 3.37 6.02
CA PHE A 54 11.77 3.71 5.99
C PHE A 54 11.98 5.04 5.26
N GLU A 55 12.94 5.81 5.75
CA GLU A 55 13.43 6.99 5.04
C GLU A 55 14.01 6.57 3.68
N ARG A 56 13.73 7.35 2.64
CA ARG A 56 14.27 7.05 1.31
C ARG A 56 15.80 7.14 1.31
N GLY A 57 16.43 6.04 0.89
CA GLY A 57 17.89 5.92 0.89
C GLY A 57 18.52 5.72 2.26
N GLY A 58 17.73 5.47 3.29
CA GLY A 58 18.15 5.24 4.65
C GLY A 58 17.47 4.06 5.32
N THR A 59 17.81 3.83 6.59
CA THR A 59 17.22 2.79 7.44
C THR A 59 16.43 3.37 8.62
N ALA A 60 16.40 4.69 8.75
CA ALA A 60 15.61 5.36 9.78
C ALA A 60 14.12 5.17 9.52
N VAL A 61 13.35 4.94 10.59
CA VAL A 61 11.90 4.83 10.51
C VAL A 61 11.28 6.21 10.70
N VAL A 62 10.42 6.58 9.78
CA VAL A 62 9.74 7.89 9.75
C VAL A 62 8.21 7.68 9.68
N PRO A 63 7.41 8.71 10.00
CA PRO A 63 5.96 8.68 9.85
C PRO A 63 5.50 8.34 8.43
N GLY A 64 4.44 7.50 8.35
CA GLY A 64 3.71 7.18 7.13
C GLY A 64 2.23 7.56 7.28
N LEU A 65 1.35 6.57 7.30
CA LEU A 65 -0.09 6.76 7.62
C LEU A 65 -0.32 7.10 9.09
N ALA A 66 0.61 6.76 9.98
CA ALA A 66 0.65 7.35 11.32
C ALA A 66 1.53 8.61 11.30
N THR A 67 1.07 9.69 11.91
CA THR A 67 1.81 10.94 12.04
C THR A 67 2.84 10.87 13.16
N LYS A 68 2.57 10.04 14.18
CA LYS A 68 3.43 9.74 15.33
C LYS A 68 2.96 8.45 16.01
N TRP A 69 3.75 7.95 16.93
CA TRP A 69 3.39 6.87 17.84
C TRP A 69 3.99 7.09 19.21
N ASP A 70 3.30 6.60 20.22
CA ASP A 70 3.74 6.62 21.62
C ASP A 70 3.99 5.17 22.05
N ILE A 71 5.02 4.96 22.84
CA ILE A 71 5.39 3.65 23.39
C ILE A 71 5.24 3.75 24.91
N SER A 72 4.52 2.80 25.53
CA SER A 72 4.37 2.72 26.98
C SER A 72 5.71 2.45 27.68
N GLU A 73 5.82 2.83 28.95
CA GLU A 73 7.06 2.67 29.73
C GLU A 73 7.56 1.21 29.79
N ASP A 74 6.64 0.25 29.79
CA ASP A 74 6.94 -1.18 29.78
C ASP A 74 7.31 -1.72 28.38
N GLY A 75 7.21 -0.87 27.33
CA GLY A 75 7.51 -1.23 25.95
C GLY A 75 6.52 -2.19 25.30
N LEU A 76 5.35 -2.41 25.91
CA LEU A 76 4.38 -3.40 25.43
C LEU A 76 3.22 -2.80 24.63
N THR A 77 2.97 -1.50 24.76
CA THR A 77 1.85 -0.85 24.06
C THR A 77 2.35 0.23 23.12
N TYR A 78 1.96 0.13 21.87
CA TYR A 78 2.26 1.12 20.81
C TYR A 78 0.95 1.81 20.41
N THR A 79 0.85 3.11 20.65
CA THR A 79 -0.32 3.92 20.26
C THR A 79 0.03 4.73 19.02
N PHE A 80 -0.61 4.41 17.90
CA PHE A 80 -0.45 5.11 16.63
C PHE A 80 -1.52 6.18 16.46
N HIS A 81 -1.10 7.39 16.14
CA HIS A 81 -1.98 8.50 15.76
C HIS A 81 -2.04 8.58 14.24
N LEU A 82 -3.20 8.28 13.68
CA LEU A 82 -3.38 8.12 12.24
C LEU A 82 -3.54 9.48 11.54
N ARG A 83 -3.05 9.56 10.33
CA ARG A 83 -3.20 10.72 9.45
C ARG A 83 -4.64 10.83 8.97
N GLU A 84 -5.19 12.04 9.04
CA GLU A 84 -6.50 12.40 8.52
C GLU A 84 -6.40 12.83 7.05
N GLY A 85 -7.50 12.83 6.30
CA GLY A 85 -7.56 13.31 4.92
C GLY A 85 -6.90 12.39 3.89
N VAL A 86 -6.56 11.13 4.24
CA VAL A 86 -5.96 10.17 3.32
C VAL A 86 -7.04 9.42 2.57
N LYS A 87 -6.99 9.49 1.23
CA LYS A 87 -7.96 8.83 0.36
C LYS A 87 -7.44 7.51 -0.18
N PHE A 88 -8.31 6.50 -0.22
CA PHE A 88 -8.07 5.31 -1.02
C PHE A 88 -8.25 5.59 -2.50
N HIS A 89 -7.61 4.79 -3.33
CA HIS A 89 -7.72 4.90 -4.79
C HIS A 89 -9.16 4.70 -5.27
N THR A 90 -9.57 5.51 -6.24
CA THR A 90 -10.78 5.30 -7.02
C THR A 90 -10.42 4.62 -8.33
N THR A 91 -11.08 3.51 -8.63
CA THR A 91 -10.87 2.72 -9.85
C THR A 91 -12.23 2.38 -10.50
N SER A 92 -12.20 1.66 -11.61
CA SER A 92 -13.43 1.15 -12.25
C SER A 92 -14.13 0.05 -11.42
N TYR A 93 -13.41 -0.62 -10.51
CA TYR A 93 -13.92 -1.72 -9.69
C TYR A 93 -14.15 -1.35 -8.22
N PHE A 94 -13.71 -0.15 -7.78
CA PHE A 94 -13.94 0.34 -6.42
C PHE A 94 -14.01 1.85 -6.36
N LYS A 95 -15.00 2.36 -5.63
CA LYS A 95 -15.16 3.77 -5.33
C LYS A 95 -15.31 3.93 -3.81
N PRO A 96 -14.30 4.46 -3.10
CA PRO A 96 -14.37 4.63 -1.66
C PRO A 96 -15.47 5.62 -1.27
N THR A 97 -16.15 5.36 -0.17
CA THR A 97 -17.16 6.24 0.42
C THR A 97 -16.65 7.01 1.63
N ARG A 98 -15.48 6.62 2.15
CA ARG A 98 -14.80 7.28 3.27
C ARG A 98 -13.28 7.33 3.06
N GLU A 99 -12.62 8.15 3.87
CA GLU A 99 -11.17 8.21 3.96
C GLU A 99 -10.61 7.06 4.82
N PHE A 100 -9.28 6.89 4.78
CA PHE A 100 -8.54 5.97 5.64
C PHE A 100 -8.79 6.28 7.12
N ASN A 101 -9.01 5.24 7.91
CA ASN A 101 -9.17 5.34 9.35
C ASN A 101 -8.71 4.06 10.09
N ALA A 102 -8.99 4.00 11.38
CA ALA A 102 -8.60 2.89 12.25
C ALA A 102 -9.17 1.52 11.81
N ASP A 103 -10.35 1.49 11.18
CA ASP A 103 -10.95 0.22 10.73
C ASP A 103 -10.10 -0.48 9.67
N ASP A 104 -9.39 0.29 8.83
CA ASP A 104 -8.49 -0.26 7.82
C ASP A 104 -7.25 -0.90 8.45
N VAL A 105 -6.74 -0.29 9.51
CA VAL A 105 -5.62 -0.84 10.30
C VAL A 105 -6.05 -2.14 10.98
N LEU A 106 -7.22 -2.13 11.65
CA LEU A 106 -7.77 -3.31 12.30
C LEU A 106 -7.99 -4.45 11.28
N PHE A 107 -8.61 -4.16 10.14
CA PHE A 107 -8.81 -5.15 9.08
C PHE A 107 -7.48 -5.76 8.63
N THR A 108 -6.51 -4.91 8.31
CA THR A 108 -5.22 -5.33 7.77
C THR A 108 -4.51 -6.32 8.69
N PHE A 109 -4.37 -5.98 9.95
CA PHE A 109 -3.59 -6.80 10.89
C PHE A 109 -4.39 -7.96 11.47
N ASN A 110 -5.68 -7.78 11.77
CA ASN A 110 -6.52 -8.90 12.23
C ASN A 110 -6.65 -9.98 11.16
N ARG A 111 -6.71 -9.62 9.87
CA ARG A 111 -6.68 -10.59 8.78
C ARG A 111 -5.43 -11.48 8.82
N MET A 112 -4.28 -10.94 9.25
CA MET A 112 -3.04 -11.70 9.36
C MET A 112 -2.96 -12.53 10.65
N ILE A 113 -3.59 -12.09 11.73
CA ILE A 113 -3.57 -12.73 13.06
C ILE A 113 -4.67 -13.79 13.20
N ASP A 114 -5.92 -13.41 12.91
CA ASP A 114 -7.11 -14.19 13.20
C ASP A 114 -7.52 -15.05 12.01
N LYS A 115 -7.21 -16.34 12.10
CA LYS A 115 -7.61 -17.36 11.09
C LYS A 115 -9.13 -17.57 11.03
N ASP A 116 -9.85 -17.17 12.06
CA ASP A 116 -11.31 -17.31 12.15
C ASP A 116 -12.07 -16.09 11.60
N MET A 117 -11.37 -15.01 11.27
CA MET A 117 -11.94 -13.84 10.65
C MET A 117 -12.69 -14.23 9.35
N PRO A 118 -13.92 -13.74 9.12
CA PRO A 118 -14.74 -14.11 7.94
C PRO A 118 -13.99 -13.94 6.60
N TYR A 119 -13.24 -12.87 6.44
CA TYR A 119 -12.46 -12.63 5.23
C TYR A 119 -11.36 -13.69 5.05
N ARG A 120 -10.65 -14.03 6.13
CA ARG A 120 -9.58 -15.04 6.12
C ARG A 120 -10.12 -16.44 5.81
N LYS A 121 -11.32 -16.77 6.29
CA LYS A 121 -12.01 -18.03 5.96
C LYS A 121 -12.46 -18.08 4.51
N ALA A 122 -12.94 -16.95 3.97
CA ALA A 122 -13.38 -16.86 2.57
C ALA A 122 -12.20 -16.90 1.57
N TYR A 123 -11.04 -16.38 1.98
CA TYR A 123 -9.80 -16.39 1.20
C TYR A 123 -8.63 -16.83 2.09
N PRO A 124 -8.47 -18.13 2.32
CA PRO A 124 -7.35 -18.68 3.07
C PRO A 124 -6.04 -18.38 2.35
N THR A 125 -5.11 -17.76 3.08
CA THR A 125 -3.79 -17.41 2.55
C THR A 125 -2.77 -17.34 3.68
N GLU A 126 -1.47 -17.42 3.37
CA GLU A 126 -0.40 -17.30 4.34
C GLU A 126 0.24 -15.90 4.28
N PHE A 127 0.82 -15.49 5.39
CA PHE A 127 1.51 -14.21 5.54
C PHE A 127 2.94 -14.46 6.07
N PRO A 128 3.87 -14.91 5.21
CA PRO A 128 5.13 -15.48 5.64
C PRO A 128 5.99 -14.53 6.48
N TYR A 129 6.24 -13.31 6.06
CA TYR A 129 7.03 -12.37 6.87
C TYR A 129 6.39 -12.05 8.22
N PHE A 130 5.07 -11.92 8.24
CA PHE A 130 4.35 -11.61 9.47
C PHE A 130 4.47 -12.75 10.50
N THR A 131 4.36 -14.00 10.06
CA THR A 131 4.53 -15.20 10.90
C THR A 131 5.99 -15.48 11.24
N ASP A 132 6.91 -15.32 10.29
CA ASP A 132 8.35 -15.56 10.53
C ASP A 132 8.94 -14.58 11.53
N MET A 133 8.41 -13.36 11.61
CA MET A 133 8.75 -12.37 12.62
C MET A 133 7.98 -12.53 13.94
N ALA A 134 7.18 -13.61 14.06
CA ALA A 134 6.35 -13.91 15.22
C ALA A 134 5.39 -12.77 15.61
N MET A 135 5.00 -11.92 14.65
CA MET A 135 4.07 -10.82 14.92
C MET A 135 2.66 -11.33 15.19
N ASP A 136 2.26 -12.43 14.55
CA ASP A 136 0.98 -13.12 14.75
C ASP A 136 0.79 -13.64 16.18
N THR A 137 1.87 -14.02 16.84
CA THR A 137 1.86 -14.53 18.23
C THR A 137 2.20 -13.44 19.25
N ASN A 138 2.97 -12.44 18.88
CA ASN A 138 3.38 -11.37 19.80
C ASN A 138 2.35 -10.24 19.92
N ILE A 139 1.60 -9.93 18.85
CA ILE A 139 0.50 -8.96 18.92
C ILE A 139 -0.69 -9.67 19.58
N THR A 140 -0.94 -9.35 20.84
CA THR A 140 -2.01 -10.00 21.63
C THR A 140 -3.35 -9.29 21.47
N LYS A 141 -3.34 -8.00 21.11
CA LYS A 141 -4.54 -7.19 20.92
C LYS A 141 -4.25 -6.02 19.99
N ILE A 142 -5.22 -5.70 19.14
CA ILE A 142 -5.29 -4.43 18.42
C ILE A 142 -6.59 -3.75 18.81
N GLU A 143 -6.50 -2.51 19.25
CA GLU A 143 -7.62 -1.77 19.82
C GLU A 143 -7.85 -0.47 19.07
N LYS A 144 -9.06 -0.28 18.55
CA LYS A 144 -9.53 1.01 18.06
C LYS A 144 -9.89 1.88 19.25
N VAL A 145 -9.13 2.95 19.47
CA VAL A 145 -9.44 3.95 20.51
C VAL A 145 -10.49 4.93 19.96
N ASP A 146 -10.25 5.42 18.76
CA ASP A 146 -11.17 6.25 17.97
C ASP A 146 -10.85 6.05 16.47
N ASP A 147 -11.45 6.83 15.57
CA ASP A 147 -11.25 6.70 14.13
C ASP A 147 -9.82 6.99 13.68
N HIS A 148 -9.03 7.69 14.49
CA HIS A 148 -7.66 8.09 14.15
C HIS A 148 -6.62 7.68 15.20
N THR A 149 -6.97 6.74 16.09
CA THR A 149 -6.06 6.24 17.12
C THR A 149 -6.21 4.74 17.29
N VAL A 150 -5.10 4.01 17.13
CA VAL A 150 -5.04 2.55 17.26
C VAL A 150 -3.93 2.15 18.22
N LYS A 151 -4.20 1.19 19.10
CA LYS A 151 -3.20 0.60 19.99
C LYS A 151 -2.89 -0.84 19.57
N PHE A 152 -1.61 -1.16 19.55
CA PHE A 152 -1.09 -2.52 19.46
C PHE A 152 -0.54 -2.92 20.82
N VAL A 153 -1.01 -4.02 21.35
CA VAL A 153 -0.54 -4.59 22.64
C VAL A 153 0.28 -5.83 22.33
N LEU A 154 1.51 -5.87 22.82
CA LEU A 154 2.44 -6.96 22.63
C LEU A 154 2.47 -7.87 23.86
N GLY A 155 2.68 -9.16 23.68
CA GLY A 155 2.89 -10.13 24.75
C GLY A 155 4.29 -10.06 25.36
N LYS A 156 5.28 -9.62 24.56
CA LYS A 156 6.67 -9.38 24.98
C LYS A 156 7.23 -8.18 24.26
N VAL A 157 8.19 -7.50 24.89
CA VAL A 157 8.89 -6.36 24.28
C VAL A 157 9.59 -6.81 23.00
N ASP A 158 9.40 -6.04 21.94
CA ASP A 158 10.04 -6.22 20.65
C ASP A 158 10.66 -4.89 20.19
N ALA A 159 11.98 -4.79 20.28
CA ALA A 159 12.72 -3.60 19.88
C ALA A 159 12.65 -3.33 18.36
N ALA A 160 12.32 -4.33 17.56
CA ALA A 160 12.19 -4.20 16.10
C ALA A 160 10.75 -3.92 15.66
N PHE A 161 9.79 -3.84 16.57
CA PHE A 161 8.37 -3.73 16.21
C PHE A 161 8.07 -2.57 15.24
N ILE A 162 8.62 -1.37 15.50
CA ILE A 162 8.41 -0.21 14.63
C ILE A 162 9.05 -0.39 13.26
N GLN A 163 10.23 -1.02 13.18
CA GLN A 163 10.89 -1.35 11.91
C GLN A 163 10.07 -2.39 11.13
N ASN A 164 9.53 -3.39 11.82
CA ASN A 164 8.67 -4.40 11.22
C ASN A 164 7.39 -3.75 10.65
N MET A 165 6.82 -2.76 11.33
CA MET A 165 5.66 -1.98 10.85
C MET A 165 5.97 -1.10 9.62
N ALA A 166 7.26 -0.86 9.33
CA ALA A 166 7.70 -0.15 8.12
C ALA A 166 7.98 -1.09 6.93
N MET A 167 7.96 -2.40 7.13
CA MET A 167 8.21 -3.38 6.08
C MET A 167 7.01 -3.53 5.13
N SER A 168 7.28 -3.96 3.92
CA SER A 168 6.31 -4.03 2.83
C SER A 168 5.05 -4.86 3.16
N PHE A 169 5.18 -5.95 3.92
CA PHE A 169 4.05 -6.78 4.33
C PHE A 169 3.03 -6.04 5.22
N ALA A 170 3.44 -4.98 5.91
CA ALA A 170 2.58 -4.17 6.79
C ALA A 170 1.77 -3.10 6.02
N SER A 171 1.65 -3.24 4.71
CA SER A 171 0.84 -2.35 3.85
C SER A 171 -0.63 -2.39 4.22
N VAL A 172 -1.21 -1.20 4.45
CA VAL A 172 -2.59 -1.08 4.91
C VAL A 172 -3.57 -1.27 3.76
N GLN A 173 -4.54 -2.15 3.97
CA GLN A 173 -5.61 -2.50 3.05
C GLN A 173 -6.92 -1.78 3.41
N SER A 174 -7.78 -1.52 2.42
CA SER A 174 -9.09 -0.93 2.67
C SER A 174 -10.08 -1.97 3.23
N ALA A 175 -10.58 -1.73 4.43
CA ALA A 175 -11.64 -2.55 5.03
C ALA A 175 -12.95 -2.46 4.24
N GLU A 176 -13.27 -1.28 3.69
CA GLU A 176 -14.45 -1.05 2.87
C GLU A 176 -14.40 -1.86 1.56
N TYR A 177 -13.24 -1.86 0.88
CA TYR A 177 -13.04 -2.65 -0.32
C TYR A 177 -13.11 -4.15 -0.03
N ALA A 178 -12.47 -4.58 1.04
CA ALA A 178 -12.54 -5.98 1.47
C ALA A 178 -13.98 -6.42 1.77
N ALA A 179 -14.77 -5.58 2.43
CA ALA A 179 -16.17 -5.87 2.69
C ALA A 179 -16.99 -5.98 1.40
N GLN A 180 -16.73 -5.11 0.40
CA GLN A 180 -17.33 -5.20 -0.93
C GLN A 180 -16.99 -6.56 -1.58
N LEU A 181 -15.72 -6.94 -1.63
CA LEU A 181 -15.27 -8.18 -2.24
C LEU A 181 -15.85 -9.42 -1.56
N LEU A 182 -15.94 -9.39 -0.23
CA LEU A 182 -16.55 -10.47 0.54
C LEU A 182 -18.05 -10.61 0.20
N LYS A 183 -18.77 -9.50 0.12
CA LYS A 183 -20.19 -9.47 -0.27
C LYS A 183 -20.42 -9.96 -1.70
N GLU A 184 -19.49 -9.67 -2.60
CA GLU A 184 -19.54 -10.13 -4.00
C GLU A 184 -19.10 -11.59 -4.17
N GLY A 185 -18.57 -12.23 -3.12
CA GLY A 185 -18.05 -13.60 -3.18
C GLY A 185 -16.76 -13.74 -3.97
N LYS A 186 -15.95 -12.67 -4.04
CA LYS A 186 -14.68 -12.58 -4.79
C LYS A 186 -13.52 -12.05 -3.94
N PRO A 187 -13.30 -12.61 -2.73
CA PRO A 187 -12.30 -12.07 -1.81
C PRO A 187 -10.87 -12.16 -2.35
N GLU A 188 -10.58 -13.08 -3.27
CA GLU A 188 -9.27 -13.24 -3.92
C GLU A 188 -8.87 -12.04 -4.79
N LEU A 189 -9.84 -11.22 -5.23
CA LEU A 189 -9.56 -10.03 -6.02
C LEU A 189 -8.75 -8.97 -5.28
N ILE A 190 -8.68 -9.02 -3.95
CA ILE A 190 -7.78 -8.14 -3.18
C ILE A 190 -6.33 -8.27 -3.63
N ASN A 191 -5.94 -9.46 -4.12
CA ASN A 191 -4.61 -9.76 -4.62
C ASN A 191 -4.43 -9.50 -6.13
N GLN A 192 -5.52 -9.27 -6.86
CA GLN A 192 -5.48 -9.10 -8.33
C GLN A 192 -5.88 -7.71 -8.79
N GLN A 193 -6.74 -7.06 -8.03
CA GLN A 193 -7.26 -5.72 -8.26
C GLN A 193 -7.01 -4.87 -7.01
N PRO A 194 -5.76 -4.45 -6.78
CA PRO A 194 -5.38 -3.82 -5.51
C PRO A 194 -5.96 -2.40 -5.37
N ILE A 195 -6.32 -2.06 -4.14
CA ILE A 195 -6.73 -0.72 -3.72
C ILE A 195 -5.87 -0.30 -2.54
N GLY A 196 -5.13 0.77 -2.68
CA GLY A 196 -4.29 1.35 -1.63
C GLY A 196 -4.45 2.86 -1.51
N THR A 197 -3.56 3.45 -0.72
CA THR A 197 -3.47 4.90 -0.51
C THR A 197 -2.20 5.49 -1.11
N GLY A 198 -1.43 4.69 -1.83
CA GLY A 198 -0.09 5.01 -2.31
C GLY A 198 -0.04 6.00 -3.48
N PRO A 199 1.18 6.34 -3.92
CA PRO A 199 1.42 7.36 -4.93
C PRO A 199 0.93 7.00 -6.34
N PHE A 200 0.68 5.72 -6.61
CA PHE A 200 0.23 5.25 -7.92
C PHE A 200 -1.02 4.39 -7.83
N VAL A 201 -1.94 4.61 -8.76
CA VAL A 201 -3.19 3.87 -8.93
C VAL A 201 -3.00 2.77 -9.95
N PHE A 202 -3.28 1.53 -9.58
CA PHE A 202 -3.21 0.37 -10.47
C PHE A 202 -4.21 0.50 -11.63
N LYS A 203 -3.77 0.15 -12.84
CA LYS A 203 -4.59 0.17 -14.05
C LYS A 203 -4.75 -1.19 -14.71
N SER A 204 -3.64 -1.88 -14.95
CA SER A 204 -3.67 -3.19 -15.61
C SER A 204 -2.39 -3.96 -15.38
N TYR A 205 -2.51 -5.28 -15.43
CA TYR A 205 -1.38 -6.20 -15.41
C TYR A 205 -1.52 -7.21 -16.54
N GLN A 206 -0.50 -7.32 -17.34
CA GLN A 206 -0.31 -8.37 -18.35
C GLN A 206 0.95 -9.16 -17.96
N LYS A 207 0.75 -10.38 -17.48
CA LYS A 207 1.85 -11.24 -17.03
C LYS A 207 2.90 -11.35 -18.12
N ASP A 208 4.17 -11.32 -17.71
CA ASP A 208 5.36 -11.40 -18.56
C ASP A 208 5.48 -10.28 -19.61
N SER A 209 4.68 -9.23 -19.49
CA SER A 209 4.69 -8.08 -20.39
C SER A 209 4.83 -6.76 -19.64
N ASN A 210 3.76 -6.28 -18.99
CA ASN A 210 3.81 -5.00 -18.30
C ASN A 210 2.76 -4.86 -17.18
N ILE A 211 3.06 -3.92 -16.29
CA ILE A 211 2.07 -3.39 -15.33
C ILE A 211 1.96 -1.90 -15.59
N ARG A 212 0.74 -1.38 -15.56
CA ARG A 212 0.46 0.05 -15.79
C ARG A 212 -0.18 0.66 -14.58
N TYR A 213 0.30 1.85 -14.24
CA TYR A 213 -0.22 2.68 -13.15
C TYR A 213 -0.38 4.11 -13.64
N THR A 214 -1.27 4.87 -12.98
CA THR A 214 -1.34 6.33 -13.12
C THR A 214 -0.96 6.98 -11.80
N GLY A 215 -0.34 8.16 -11.86
CA GLY A 215 -0.06 8.97 -10.68
C GLY A 215 -1.34 9.29 -9.91
N ASN A 216 -1.30 9.11 -8.60
CA ASN A 216 -2.42 9.41 -7.71
C ASN A 216 -2.48 10.92 -7.44
N LYS A 217 -3.40 11.62 -8.07
CA LYS A 217 -3.58 13.08 -7.92
C LYS A 217 -4.12 13.49 -6.55
N ASP A 218 -4.72 12.55 -5.83
CA ASP A 218 -5.22 12.74 -4.47
C ASP A 218 -4.27 12.21 -3.40
N TYR A 219 -3.01 11.95 -3.75
CA TYR A 219 -2.03 11.44 -2.81
C TYR A 219 -1.77 12.45 -1.68
N TRP A 220 -1.76 11.98 -0.45
CA TRP A 220 -1.59 12.80 0.76
C TRP A 220 -0.22 13.51 0.85
N LYS A 221 0.74 13.11 0.00
CA LYS A 221 2.06 13.72 -0.15
C LYS A 221 2.32 14.02 -1.63
N PRO A 222 1.64 15.03 -2.21
CA PRO A 222 1.58 15.24 -3.65
C PRO A 222 2.95 15.52 -4.28
N GLU A 223 3.91 16.04 -3.52
CA GLU A 223 5.28 16.27 -3.98
C GLU A 223 6.05 15.01 -4.36
N ASP A 224 5.57 13.84 -3.93
CA ASP A 224 6.16 12.55 -4.27
C ASP A 224 5.66 11.98 -5.61
N VAL A 225 4.55 12.51 -6.15
CA VAL A 225 3.96 12.06 -7.43
C VAL A 225 4.41 12.99 -8.56
N LYS A 226 5.50 12.63 -9.22
CA LYS A 226 6.15 13.50 -10.24
C LYS A 226 5.89 13.08 -11.68
N VAL A 227 5.21 11.97 -11.90
CA VAL A 227 4.90 11.43 -13.22
C VAL A 227 3.41 11.07 -13.33
N ASP A 228 2.84 11.24 -14.52
CA ASP A 228 1.44 10.92 -14.76
C ASP A 228 1.22 9.41 -14.92
N ASN A 229 2.17 8.71 -15.52
CA ASN A 229 2.10 7.28 -15.75
C ASN A 229 3.39 6.60 -15.33
N LEU A 230 3.24 5.43 -14.68
CA LEU A 230 4.33 4.52 -14.37
C LEU A 230 4.05 3.18 -15.08
N ILE A 231 5.04 2.68 -15.78
CA ILE A 231 4.95 1.42 -16.52
C ILE A 231 6.09 0.51 -16.06
N PHE A 232 5.74 -0.64 -15.50
CA PHE A 232 6.70 -1.71 -15.26
C PHE A 232 6.78 -2.55 -16.53
N ALA A 233 7.88 -2.43 -17.26
CA ALA A 233 8.19 -3.27 -18.41
C ALA A 233 8.91 -4.53 -17.90
N ILE A 234 8.23 -5.67 -17.91
CA ILE A 234 8.80 -6.93 -17.44
C ILE A 234 9.83 -7.41 -18.44
N THR A 235 11.09 -7.45 -18.01
CA THR A 235 12.25 -7.79 -18.85
C THR A 235 13.14 -8.70 -18.03
N THR A 236 12.95 -10.01 -18.20
CA THR A 236 13.63 -11.04 -17.40
C THR A 236 15.12 -11.19 -17.76
N ASP A 237 15.51 -10.91 -18.99
CA ASP A 237 16.90 -10.97 -19.44
C ASP A 237 17.68 -9.72 -18.99
N ALA A 238 18.75 -9.94 -18.23
CA ALA A 238 19.59 -8.86 -17.70
C ALA A 238 20.31 -8.05 -18.79
N SER A 239 20.72 -8.70 -19.87
CA SER A 239 21.41 -8.05 -21.01
C SER A 239 20.44 -7.12 -21.73
N VAL A 240 19.19 -7.54 -21.89
CA VAL A 240 18.14 -6.71 -22.50
C VAL A 240 17.78 -5.53 -21.61
N ARG A 241 17.73 -5.72 -20.26
CA ARG A 241 17.53 -4.59 -19.34
C ARG A 241 18.64 -3.55 -19.49
N MET A 242 19.89 -4.00 -19.57
CA MET A 242 21.05 -3.12 -19.74
C MET A 242 21.00 -2.30 -21.05
N GLN A 243 20.44 -2.88 -22.12
CA GLN A 243 20.32 -2.20 -23.42
C GLN A 243 19.18 -1.18 -23.46
N LYS A 244 18.24 -1.24 -22.52
CA LYS A 244 17.09 -0.33 -22.44
C LYS A 244 17.36 0.92 -21.58
N LEU A 245 18.48 0.97 -20.88
CA LEU A 245 18.95 2.13 -20.12
C LEU A 245 19.64 3.13 -21.03
#